data_253e53fa90712519233d79bacf1b81bf
#
_entry.id   253e53fa90712519233d79bacf1b81bf
#
_cell.length_a   1.000
_cell.length_b   1.000
_cell.length_c   1.000
_cell.angle_alpha   90.00
_cell.angle_beta   90.00
_cell.angle_gamma   90.00
#
_symmetry.space_group_name_H-M   'P 1'
#
loop_
_entity.id
_entity.type
_entity.pdbx_description
1 polymer ?
#
loop_
_entity_poly.entity_id
_entity_poly.type
_entity_poly.pdbx_seq_one_letter_code
_entity_poly.pdbx_strand_id
1 'polypeptide(L)'
;SDVYKRQIFYMLLLSLMIPEIITLLPHLLIIRGEIIPLPFGPSWMNSLQGLTVPFMGNIFVIFLLRQYFKKIPNELWDAARLDGSSHLNFLLKVVIPMSKPIIVTVSLFTFIIAWNSFAWPLLILTRDDWYPVTVSIYSFVREVGPNFNLLMAACLIAIFPILVLYFFTQKLFIESISN
;
A
#
# COMPACT_ATOMS: atom_id res chain seq x y z
N SER A 1 16.65 25.66 -0.27
CA SER A 1 15.94 24.51 -0.88
C SER A 1 15.52 23.43 0.13
N ASP A 2 16.21 23.23 1.26
CA ASP A 2 15.84 22.21 2.26
C ASP A 2 14.61 22.57 3.09
N VAL A 3 14.29 23.85 3.23
CA VAL A 3 13.08 24.34 3.89
C VAL A 3 11.83 23.86 3.14
N TYR A 4 11.80 23.98 1.81
CA TYR A 4 10.69 23.51 0.99
C TYR A 4 10.46 22.00 1.07
N LYS A 5 11.56 21.21 1.06
CA LYS A 5 11.47 19.76 1.21
C LYS A 5 10.86 19.36 2.56
N ARG A 6 11.22 20.10 3.63
CA ARG A 6 10.63 19.91 4.95
C ARG A 6 9.14 20.28 4.98
N GLN A 7 8.77 21.44 4.40
CA GLN A 7 7.38 21.89 4.35
C GLN A 7 6.48 20.89 3.60
N ILE A 8 6.89 20.47 2.40
CA ILE A 8 6.15 19.45 1.63
C ILE A 8 5.98 18.17 2.45
N PHE A 9 7.03 17.73 3.12
CA PHE A 9 6.96 16.52 3.93
C PHE A 9 6.01 16.67 5.13
N TYR A 10 6.01 17.81 5.81
CA TYR A 10 5.05 18.06 6.89
C TYR A 10 3.61 18.16 6.38
N MET A 11 3.37 18.76 5.22
CA MET A 11 2.05 18.76 4.58
C MET A 11 1.56 17.34 4.27
N LEU A 12 2.45 16.48 3.76
CA LEU A 12 2.13 15.07 3.55
C LEU A 12 1.80 14.36 4.88
N LEU A 13 2.54 14.62 5.95
CA LEU A 13 2.24 14.03 7.25
C LEU A 13 0.91 14.52 7.85
N LEU A 14 0.55 15.78 7.64
CA LEU A 14 -0.75 16.31 8.08
C LEU A 14 -1.91 15.57 7.43
N SER A 15 -1.75 15.07 6.20
CA SER A 15 -2.82 14.29 5.56
C SER A 15 -3.05 12.91 6.21
N LEU A 16 -2.09 12.36 6.97
CA LEU A 16 -2.32 11.14 7.78
C LEU A 16 -3.30 11.38 8.94
N MET A 17 -3.54 12.63 9.33
CA MET A 17 -4.52 12.95 10.37
C MET A 17 -5.96 12.89 9.87
N ILE A 18 -6.15 12.83 8.55
CA ILE A 18 -7.48 12.73 7.95
C ILE A 18 -7.93 11.26 8.00
N PRO A 19 -9.02 10.93 8.70
CA PRO A 19 -9.55 9.56 8.70
C PRO A 19 -9.90 9.09 7.30
N GLU A 20 -9.49 7.89 6.94
CA GLU A 20 -9.71 7.30 5.61
C GLU A 20 -11.20 7.29 5.22
N ILE A 21 -12.09 7.06 6.17
CA ILE A 21 -13.53 7.02 5.93
C ILE A 21 -14.07 8.32 5.32
N ILE A 22 -13.49 9.48 5.67
CA ILE A 22 -13.91 10.79 5.13
C ILE A 22 -13.50 10.94 3.67
N THR A 23 -12.39 10.32 3.27
CA THR A 23 -11.86 10.41 1.90
C THR A 23 -12.52 9.44 0.93
N LEU A 24 -13.30 8.45 1.41
CA LEU A 24 -13.97 7.47 0.55
C LEU A 24 -14.91 8.12 -0.46
N LEU A 25 -15.75 9.05 -0.03
CA LEU A 25 -16.71 9.71 -0.92
C LEU A 25 -16.03 10.59 -1.98
N PRO A 26 -15.09 11.49 -1.65
CA PRO A 26 -14.31 12.22 -2.65
C PRO A 26 -13.59 11.31 -3.64
N HIS A 27 -12.96 10.22 -3.18
CA HIS A 27 -12.31 9.25 -4.08
C HIS A 27 -13.31 8.60 -5.03
N LEU A 28 -14.52 8.24 -4.54
CA LEU A 28 -15.57 7.66 -5.37
C LEU A 28 -16.01 8.61 -6.49
N LEU A 29 -16.21 9.89 -6.18
CA LEU A 29 -16.60 10.92 -7.15
C LEU A 29 -15.51 11.15 -8.21
N ILE A 30 -14.23 11.11 -7.79
CA ILE A 30 -13.10 11.20 -8.73
C ILE A 30 -13.09 9.98 -9.65
N ILE A 31 -13.22 8.77 -9.12
CA ILE A 31 -13.18 7.51 -9.89
C ILE A 31 -14.35 7.39 -10.87
N ARG A 32 -15.50 7.97 -10.54
CA ARG A 32 -16.63 8.09 -11.47
C ARG A 32 -16.38 9.08 -12.60
N GLY A 33 -15.34 9.90 -12.51
CA GLY A 33 -15.08 10.96 -13.48
C GLY A 33 -15.99 12.19 -13.33
N GLU A 34 -16.66 12.33 -12.20
CA GLU A 34 -17.61 13.43 -11.95
C GLU A 34 -16.93 14.75 -11.60
N ILE A 35 -15.71 14.71 -11.06
CA ILE A 35 -14.95 15.90 -10.63
C ILE A 35 -13.81 16.21 -11.58
N ILE A 36 -13.07 15.18 -12.01
CA ILE A 36 -11.86 15.33 -12.83
C ILE A 36 -11.95 14.35 -13.99
N PRO A 37 -11.68 14.75 -15.23
CA PRO A 37 -11.59 13.81 -16.34
C PRO A 37 -10.47 12.81 -16.10
N LEU A 38 -10.80 11.52 -16.18
CA LEU A 38 -9.86 10.45 -15.92
C LEU A 38 -9.10 10.05 -17.19
N PRO A 39 -7.80 9.73 -17.11
CA PRO A 39 -7.09 9.09 -18.21
C PRO A 39 -7.65 7.68 -18.44
N PHE A 40 -7.68 7.25 -19.69
CA PHE A 40 -8.10 5.91 -20.11
C PHE A 40 -9.60 5.57 -19.92
N GLY A 41 -10.48 6.59 -19.86
CA GLY A 41 -11.93 6.38 -19.90
C GLY A 41 -12.73 7.30 -19.00
N PRO A 42 -14.06 7.32 -19.17
CA PRO A 42 -14.93 8.23 -18.43
C PRO A 42 -15.10 7.84 -16.95
N SER A 43 -14.84 6.60 -16.60
CA SER A 43 -14.95 6.08 -15.22
C SER A 43 -14.01 4.90 -14.99
N TRP A 44 -13.49 4.80 -13.77
CA TRP A 44 -12.68 3.67 -13.31
C TRP A 44 -13.46 2.72 -12.38
N MET A 45 -14.77 2.79 -12.40
CA MET A 45 -15.62 1.79 -11.73
C MET A 45 -15.38 0.41 -12.33
N ASN A 46 -15.44 -0.63 -11.51
CA ASN A 46 -15.21 -2.03 -11.93
C ASN A 46 -13.88 -2.25 -12.67
N SER A 47 -12.80 -1.58 -12.24
CA SER A 47 -11.48 -1.68 -12.86
C SER A 47 -10.36 -1.80 -11.85
N LEU A 48 -9.23 -2.40 -12.29
CA LEU A 48 -8.01 -2.45 -11.48
C LEU A 48 -7.47 -1.06 -11.17
N GLN A 49 -7.60 -0.12 -12.10
CA GLN A 49 -7.17 1.27 -11.88
C GLN A 49 -7.93 1.88 -10.70
N GLY A 50 -9.25 1.71 -10.66
CA GLY A 50 -10.07 2.18 -9.57
C GLY A 50 -9.74 1.55 -8.22
N LEU A 51 -9.33 0.27 -8.22
CA LEU A 51 -8.91 -0.42 -7.00
C LEU A 51 -7.54 0.03 -6.49
N THR A 52 -6.59 0.33 -7.38
CA THR A 52 -5.17 0.46 -7.02
C THR A 52 -4.67 1.90 -7.00
N VAL A 53 -5.02 2.72 -8.01
CA VAL A 53 -4.43 4.05 -8.19
C VAL A 53 -4.63 4.98 -6.98
N PRO A 54 -5.80 5.05 -6.32
CA PRO A 54 -6.01 5.92 -5.17
C PRO A 54 -5.06 5.62 -3.99
N PHE A 55 -4.55 4.40 -3.91
CA PHE A 55 -3.73 3.92 -2.78
C PHE A 55 -2.24 3.78 -3.11
N MET A 56 -1.83 4.05 -4.37
CA MET A 56 -0.41 3.97 -4.77
C MET A 56 0.49 4.93 -4.00
N GLY A 57 -0.03 6.06 -3.55
CA GLY A 57 0.70 7.09 -2.81
C GLY A 57 0.54 6.95 -1.29
N ASN A 58 0.86 5.81 -0.70
CA ASN A 58 0.75 5.62 0.75
C ASN A 58 1.77 6.46 1.52
N ILE A 59 1.29 7.49 2.23
CA ILE A 59 2.13 8.46 2.94
C ILE A 59 2.88 7.82 4.11
N PHE A 60 2.30 6.84 4.78
CA PHE A 60 2.97 6.10 5.85
C PHE A 60 4.18 5.33 5.32
N VAL A 61 4.06 4.69 4.17
CA VAL A 61 5.17 4.01 3.49
C VAL A 61 6.27 5.01 3.10
N ILE A 62 5.88 6.15 2.52
CA ILE A 62 6.82 7.23 2.17
C ILE A 62 7.57 7.72 3.42
N PHE A 63 6.86 7.89 4.54
CA PHE A 63 7.47 8.28 5.81
C PHE A 63 8.50 7.27 6.29
N LEU A 64 8.15 5.99 6.35
CA LEU A 64 9.04 4.92 6.80
C LEU A 64 10.31 4.81 5.93
N LEU A 65 10.14 4.77 4.62
CA LEU A 65 11.25 4.71 3.67
C LEU A 65 12.16 5.93 3.82
N ARG A 66 11.60 7.14 3.94
CA ARG A 66 12.39 8.36 4.14
C ARG A 66 13.17 8.33 5.44
N GLN A 67 12.58 7.85 6.55
CA GLN A 67 13.32 7.74 7.83
C GLN A 67 14.47 6.74 7.73
N TYR A 68 14.28 5.65 7.02
CA TYR A 68 15.33 4.67 6.79
C TYR A 68 16.44 5.23 5.90
N PHE A 69 16.11 5.86 4.78
CA PHE A 69 17.09 6.43 3.85
C PHE A 69 17.95 7.54 4.48
N LYS A 70 17.41 8.26 5.47
CA LYS A 70 18.19 9.26 6.22
C LYS A 70 19.30 8.67 7.09
N LYS A 71 19.25 7.37 7.40
CA LYS A 71 20.31 6.68 8.14
C LYS A 71 21.47 6.27 7.24
N ILE A 72 21.30 6.30 5.91
CA ILE A 72 22.36 5.95 4.95
C ILE A 72 23.41 7.06 4.98
N PRO A 73 24.70 6.73 5.24
CA PRO A 73 25.78 7.72 5.29
C PRO A 73 25.96 8.45 3.95
N ASN A 74 26.18 9.77 4.01
CA ASN A 74 26.40 10.58 2.81
C ASN A 74 27.72 10.22 2.09
N GLU A 75 28.69 9.67 2.82
CA GLU A 75 29.99 9.23 2.30
C GLU A 75 29.84 8.18 1.18
N LEU A 76 28.80 7.34 1.25
CA LEU A 76 28.49 6.38 0.19
C LEU A 76 28.07 7.06 -1.10
N TRP A 77 27.33 8.16 -1.00
CA TRP A 77 26.98 8.97 -2.16
C TRP A 77 28.19 9.69 -2.74
N ASP A 78 29.04 10.24 -1.89
CA ASP A 78 30.25 10.97 -2.32
C ASP A 78 31.23 10.01 -3.01
N ALA A 79 31.43 8.80 -2.46
CA ALA A 79 32.22 7.74 -3.10
C ALA A 79 31.64 7.34 -4.47
N ALA A 80 30.34 7.10 -4.55
CA ALA A 80 29.67 6.73 -5.80
C ALA A 80 29.79 7.83 -6.87
N ARG A 81 29.80 9.11 -6.47
CA ARG A 81 30.04 10.24 -7.40
C ARG A 81 31.47 10.26 -7.94
N LEU A 82 32.46 9.95 -7.11
CA LEU A 82 33.85 9.84 -7.55
C LEU A 82 34.02 8.71 -8.57
N ASP A 83 33.27 7.62 -8.42
CA ASP A 83 33.20 6.50 -9.38
C ASP A 83 32.34 6.82 -10.63
N GLY A 84 31.86 8.05 -10.80
CA GLY A 84 31.05 8.47 -11.96
C GLY A 84 29.61 7.92 -11.95
N SER A 85 29.08 7.46 -10.82
CA SER A 85 27.74 6.90 -10.71
C SER A 85 26.66 7.97 -10.85
N SER A 86 25.63 7.67 -11.65
CA SER A 86 24.42 8.51 -11.72
C SER A 86 23.50 8.27 -10.49
N HIS A 87 22.57 9.22 -10.22
CA HIS A 87 21.61 9.11 -9.13
C HIS A 87 20.78 7.82 -9.19
N LEU A 88 20.32 7.43 -10.40
CA LEU A 88 19.55 6.19 -10.59
C LEU A 88 20.40 4.96 -10.33
N ASN A 89 21.66 4.96 -10.80
CA ASN A 89 22.56 3.85 -10.58
C ASN A 89 22.90 3.66 -9.10
N PHE A 90 23.11 4.74 -8.38
CA PHE A 90 23.30 4.75 -6.92
C PHE A 90 22.05 4.21 -6.20
N LEU A 91 20.86 4.69 -6.58
CA LEU A 91 19.60 4.20 -6.01
C LEU A 91 19.44 2.68 -6.20
N LEU A 92 19.63 2.18 -7.41
CA LEU A 92 19.39 0.78 -7.74
C LEU A 92 20.46 -0.16 -7.18
N LYS A 93 21.74 0.26 -7.19
CA LYS A 93 22.86 -0.61 -6.81
C LYS A 93 23.29 -0.49 -5.36
N VAL A 94 23.00 0.62 -4.70
CA VAL A 94 23.42 0.86 -3.31
C VAL A 94 22.22 0.99 -2.39
N VAL A 95 21.35 1.99 -2.61
CA VAL A 95 20.26 2.31 -1.67
C VAL A 95 19.25 1.18 -1.57
N ILE A 96 18.73 0.67 -2.69
CA ILE A 96 17.73 -0.41 -2.68
C ILE A 96 18.27 -1.70 -2.05
N PRO A 97 19.45 -2.21 -2.40
CA PRO A 97 20.00 -3.40 -1.75
C PRO A 97 20.22 -3.24 -0.25
N MET A 98 20.72 -2.09 0.20
CA MET A 98 20.90 -1.78 1.64
C MET A 98 19.56 -1.66 2.36
N SER A 99 18.51 -1.27 1.65
CA SER A 99 17.17 -1.03 2.22
C SER A 99 16.24 -2.24 2.12
N LYS A 100 16.73 -3.42 1.73
CA LYS A 100 15.91 -4.64 1.64
C LYS A 100 15.04 -4.90 2.87
N PRO A 101 15.53 -4.78 4.12
CA PRO A 101 14.71 -5.08 5.30
C PRO A 101 13.49 -4.16 5.38
N ILE A 102 13.68 -2.85 5.22
CA ILE A 102 12.55 -1.90 5.27
C ILE A 102 11.60 -2.06 4.08
N ILE A 103 12.12 -2.34 2.89
CA ILE A 103 11.30 -2.58 1.70
C ILE A 103 10.39 -3.79 1.90
N VAL A 104 10.91 -4.89 2.44
CA VAL A 104 10.10 -6.08 2.77
C VAL A 104 9.06 -5.73 3.83
N THR A 105 9.44 -4.99 4.86
CA THR A 105 8.52 -4.58 5.93
C THR A 105 7.36 -3.73 5.38
N VAL A 106 7.63 -2.68 4.61
CA VAL A 106 6.56 -1.83 4.06
C VAL A 106 5.73 -2.56 3.01
N SER A 107 6.32 -3.47 2.25
CA SER A 107 5.59 -4.31 1.29
C SER A 107 4.62 -5.25 2.01
N LEU A 108 5.04 -5.84 3.12
CA LEU A 108 4.18 -6.70 3.95
C LEU A 108 3.01 -5.91 4.54
N PHE A 109 3.28 -4.73 5.12
CA PHE A 109 2.22 -3.85 5.63
C PHE A 109 1.22 -3.46 4.54
N THR A 110 1.71 -3.05 3.38
CA THR A 110 0.86 -2.66 2.25
C THR A 110 0.01 -3.84 1.78
N PHE A 111 0.61 -5.04 1.70
CA PHE A 111 -0.12 -6.25 1.34
C PHE A 111 -1.22 -6.56 2.36
N ILE A 112 -0.94 -6.52 3.67
CA ILE A 112 -1.93 -6.81 4.72
C ILE A 112 -3.08 -5.80 4.65
N ILE A 113 -2.80 -4.51 4.48
CA ILE A 113 -3.82 -3.47 4.35
C ILE A 113 -4.69 -3.73 3.10
N ALA A 114 -4.06 -3.98 1.96
CA ALA A 114 -4.78 -4.24 0.71
C ALA A 114 -5.60 -5.54 0.77
N TRP A 115 -5.05 -6.61 1.34
CA TRP A 115 -5.73 -7.89 1.51
C TRP A 115 -6.97 -7.79 2.39
N ASN A 116 -6.92 -6.98 3.46
CA ASN A 116 -8.04 -6.75 4.35
C ASN A 116 -8.97 -5.61 3.89
N SER A 117 -8.71 -5.00 2.74
CA SER A 117 -9.55 -3.92 2.22
C SER A 117 -10.97 -4.44 1.94
N PHE A 118 -11.97 -3.74 2.48
CA PHE A 118 -13.37 -4.12 2.38
C PHE A 118 -14.24 -2.99 1.82
N ALA A 119 -14.23 -1.83 2.50
CA ALA A 119 -15.16 -0.74 2.20
C ALA A 119 -14.98 -0.19 0.78
N TRP A 120 -13.73 0.01 0.35
CA TRP A 120 -13.43 0.54 -0.96
C TRP A 120 -13.83 -0.41 -2.11
N PRO A 121 -13.38 -1.67 -2.13
CA PRO A 121 -13.84 -2.62 -3.15
C PRO A 121 -15.36 -2.77 -3.19
N LEU A 122 -16.02 -2.80 -2.03
CA LEU A 122 -17.47 -2.91 -1.96
C LEU A 122 -18.20 -1.72 -2.61
N LEU A 123 -17.60 -0.51 -2.56
CA LEU A 123 -18.16 0.70 -3.17
C LEU A 123 -17.99 0.76 -4.69
N ILE A 124 -16.85 0.29 -5.21
CA ILE A 124 -16.49 0.49 -6.61
C ILE A 124 -16.74 -0.72 -7.51
N LEU A 125 -16.81 -1.93 -6.92
CA LEU A 125 -17.06 -3.15 -7.66
C LEU A 125 -18.53 -3.53 -7.59
N THR A 126 -19.10 -3.87 -8.74
CA THR A 126 -20.48 -4.37 -8.86
C THR A 126 -20.52 -5.77 -9.49
N ARG A 127 -19.36 -6.32 -9.87
CA ARG A 127 -19.22 -7.64 -10.49
C ARG A 127 -18.61 -8.61 -9.49
N ASP A 128 -19.28 -9.72 -9.26
CA ASP A 128 -18.91 -10.73 -8.26
C ASP A 128 -17.59 -11.43 -8.57
N ASP A 129 -17.26 -11.57 -9.86
CA ASP A 129 -16.01 -12.19 -10.33
C ASP A 129 -14.74 -11.37 -9.98
N TRP A 130 -14.92 -10.11 -9.54
CA TRP A 130 -13.82 -9.21 -9.16
C TRP A 130 -13.73 -8.94 -7.66
N TYR A 131 -14.61 -9.55 -6.87
CA TYR A 131 -14.63 -9.30 -5.43
C TYR A 131 -13.38 -9.84 -4.74
N PRO A 132 -12.66 -9.02 -3.95
CA PRO A 132 -11.66 -9.50 -3.01
C PRO A 132 -12.27 -10.47 -1.99
N VAL A 133 -11.41 -11.28 -1.38
CA VAL A 133 -11.84 -12.32 -0.41
C VAL A 133 -12.73 -11.76 0.69
N THR A 134 -12.43 -10.58 1.22
CA THR A 134 -13.22 -9.91 2.26
C THR A 134 -14.65 -9.57 1.82
N VAL A 135 -14.80 -9.06 0.59
CA VAL A 135 -16.12 -8.75 0.01
C VAL A 135 -16.86 -10.04 -0.34
N SER A 136 -16.15 -11.05 -0.86
CA SER A 136 -16.74 -12.36 -1.17
C SER A 136 -17.31 -13.05 0.09
N ILE A 137 -16.58 -13.00 1.21
CA ILE A 137 -17.07 -13.55 2.48
C ILE A 137 -18.35 -12.81 2.92
N TYR A 138 -18.38 -11.49 2.80
CA TYR A 138 -19.55 -10.70 3.15
C TYR A 138 -20.77 -11.04 2.27
N SER A 139 -20.59 -11.14 0.95
CA SER A 139 -21.65 -11.53 0.01
C SER A 139 -22.15 -12.94 0.30
N PHE A 140 -21.21 -13.87 0.57
CA PHE A 140 -21.53 -15.25 0.93
C PHE A 140 -22.43 -15.34 2.17
N VAL A 141 -22.14 -14.57 3.22
CA VAL A 141 -22.98 -14.53 4.44
C VAL A 141 -24.38 -14.01 4.14
N ARG A 142 -24.51 -13.05 3.23
CA ARG A 142 -25.83 -12.51 2.83
C ARG A 142 -26.67 -13.49 2.04
N GLU A 143 -26.05 -14.28 1.18
CA GLU A 143 -26.75 -15.21 0.26
C GLU A 143 -27.13 -16.54 0.92
N VAL A 144 -26.19 -17.11 1.68
CA VAL A 144 -26.35 -18.45 2.27
C VAL A 144 -27.01 -18.41 3.65
N GLY A 145 -27.11 -17.21 4.24
CA GLY A 145 -27.60 -17.04 5.62
C GLY A 145 -26.56 -17.44 6.66
N PRO A 146 -26.94 -17.55 7.94
CA PRO A 146 -25.99 -17.74 9.05
C PRO A 146 -25.49 -19.18 9.16
N ASN A 147 -24.84 -19.69 8.12
CA ASN A 147 -24.15 -20.98 8.17
C ASN A 147 -22.75 -20.80 8.76
N PHE A 148 -22.64 -20.83 10.07
CA PHE A 148 -21.40 -20.56 10.81
C PHE A 148 -20.24 -21.49 10.42
N ASN A 149 -20.50 -22.72 10.08
CA ASN A 149 -19.45 -23.67 9.70
C ASN A 149 -18.76 -23.25 8.40
N LEU A 150 -19.55 -22.86 7.39
CA LEU A 150 -18.99 -22.38 6.12
C LEU A 150 -18.32 -21.02 6.27
N LEU A 151 -18.88 -20.14 7.09
CA LEU A 151 -18.26 -18.86 7.40
C LEU A 151 -16.87 -19.03 8.05
N MET A 152 -16.76 -19.93 9.03
CA MET A 152 -15.47 -20.22 9.67
C MET A 152 -14.47 -20.80 8.68
N ALA A 153 -14.88 -21.68 7.79
CA ALA A 153 -14.03 -22.23 6.74
C ALA A 153 -13.52 -21.12 5.79
N ALA A 154 -14.41 -20.23 5.37
CA ALA A 154 -14.06 -19.09 4.51
C ALA A 154 -13.06 -18.13 5.21
N CYS A 155 -13.24 -17.85 6.49
CA CYS A 155 -12.32 -17.05 7.29
C CYS A 155 -10.93 -17.71 7.40
N LEU A 156 -10.86 -19.03 7.58
CA LEU A 156 -9.58 -19.77 7.62
C LEU A 156 -8.84 -19.66 6.27
N ILE A 157 -9.56 -19.78 5.16
CA ILE A 157 -8.99 -19.62 3.82
C ILE A 157 -8.46 -18.18 3.64
N ALA A 158 -9.20 -17.17 4.13
CA ALA A 158 -8.81 -15.78 4.03
C ALA A 158 -7.55 -15.44 4.86
N ILE A 159 -7.35 -16.07 6.01
CA ILE A 159 -6.18 -15.84 6.87
C ILE A 159 -4.94 -16.56 6.33
N PHE A 160 -5.11 -17.68 5.64
CA PHE A 160 -4.01 -18.54 5.20
C PHE A 160 -2.89 -17.82 4.44
N PRO A 161 -3.14 -16.97 3.42
CA PRO A 161 -2.07 -16.26 2.71
C PRO A 161 -1.27 -15.32 3.60
N ILE A 162 -1.90 -14.68 4.58
CA ILE A 162 -1.23 -13.79 5.54
C ILE A 162 -0.27 -14.59 6.43
N LEU A 163 -0.72 -15.75 6.92
CA LEU A 163 0.12 -16.65 7.73
C LEU A 163 1.32 -17.16 6.94
N VAL A 164 1.12 -17.58 5.69
CA VAL A 164 2.19 -18.02 4.80
C VAL A 164 3.23 -16.92 4.63
N LEU A 165 2.80 -15.71 4.29
CA LEU A 165 3.70 -14.55 4.13
C LEU A 165 4.44 -14.23 5.43
N TYR A 166 3.78 -14.27 6.58
CA TYR A 166 4.40 -14.05 7.87
C TYR A 166 5.55 -15.05 8.13
N PHE A 167 5.33 -16.34 7.91
CA PHE A 167 6.37 -17.35 8.10
C PHE A 167 7.60 -17.15 7.21
N PHE A 168 7.41 -16.67 5.98
CA PHE A 168 8.55 -16.38 5.09
C PHE A 168 9.28 -15.06 5.43
N THR A 169 8.57 -14.08 5.98
CA THR A 169 9.13 -12.74 6.20
C THR A 169 9.56 -12.46 7.64
N GLN A 170 9.18 -13.30 8.62
CA GLN A 170 9.44 -13.06 10.04
C GLN A 170 10.92 -12.79 10.37
N LYS A 171 11.87 -13.47 9.72
CA LYS A 171 13.31 -13.27 9.95
C LYS A 171 13.74 -11.86 9.52
N LEU A 172 13.33 -11.42 8.33
CA LEU A 172 13.65 -10.09 7.82
C LEU A 172 12.97 -8.97 8.62
N PHE A 173 11.79 -9.27 9.17
CA PHE A 173 11.07 -8.35 10.05
C PHE A 173 11.83 -8.13 11.37
N ILE A 174 12.32 -9.20 12.00
CA ILE A 174 13.12 -9.12 13.23
C ILE A 174 14.42 -8.35 12.98
N GLU A 175 15.12 -8.59 11.88
CA GLU A 175 16.34 -7.89 11.51
C GLU A 175 16.09 -6.39 11.28
N SER A 176 14.93 -5.99 10.77
CA SER A 176 14.59 -4.59 10.52
C SER A 176 14.32 -3.78 11.80
N ILE A 177 13.93 -4.45 12.89
CA ILE A 177 13.66 -3.82 14.20
C ILE A 177 14.91 -3.79 15.07
N SER A 178 15.81 -4.75 14.88
CA SER A 178 17.04 -4.92 15.69
C SER A 178 18.19 -3.97 15.30
N ASN A 179 18.12 -3.31 14.15
CA ASN A 179 19.08 -2.30 13.64
C ASN A 179 18.45 -0.90 13.62
#